data_91fac854bd72917f59ef8456ac43da5d
#
_entry.id   91fac854bd72917f59ef8456ac43da5d
#
_cell.length_a   1.000
_cell.length_b   1.000
_cell.length_c   1.000
_cell.angle_alpha   90.00
_cell.angle_beta   90.00
_cell.angle_gamma   90.00
#
_symmetry.space_group_name_H-M   'P 1'
#
loop_
_entity.id
_entity.type
_entity.pdbx_description
1 polymer ?
#
loop_
_entity_poly.entity_id
_entity_poly.type
_entity_poly.pdbx_seq_one_letter_code
_entity_poly.pdbx_strand_id
1 'polypeptide(L)'
;MFDNSIPETHRVLKESSAWLLTSGMESVVNSGTATRAKLSNQPVAGKTGTTQFDTDIWFCGFTPYYTASIWVGYDDNSKRVDSVNHTGIWKAIMQEIHENLPTGSFTQPDDIVQVAVCSKSGKLPVEGLCDADPRGSCIITEYFAADNQPTETCDTHVKVNICNDSGLVANAGCTNVSTNIYVKKSSTNTLGGEDTSGYTTADAQYAITDEKLSRLCTLHSTAAPVTPSTTTNNNSNNNSNNSQSTTAKQNTTASTTGSSN
;
A
#
# COMPACT_ATOMS: atom_id res chain seq x y z
N MET A 1 13.95 22.83 -48.67
CA MET A 1 14.02 21.53 -47.95
C MET A 1 14.39 21.87 -46.52
N PHE A 2 13.55 21.52 -45.56
CA PHE A 2 13.87 21.74 -44.17
C PHE A 2 14.92 20.71 -43.74
N ASP A 3 16.11 21.18 -43.33
CA ASP A 3 17.13 20.34 -42.71
C ASP A 3 16.89 20.31 -41.23
N ASN A 4 16.53 19.14 -40.70
CA ASN A 4 16.31 18.90 -39.27
C ASN A 4 17.31 17.86 -38.72
N SER A 5 18.47 17.78 -39.34
CA SER A 5 19.55 16.85 -38.96
C SER A 5 20.11 17.14 -37.56
N ILE A 6 20.00 18.37 -37.07
CA ILE A 6 20.34 18.78 -35.72
C ILE A 6 19.12 19.47 -35.11
N PRO A 7 18.21 18.72 -34.47
CA PRO A 7 17.04 19.31 -33.85
C PRO A 7 17.43 20.18 -32.65
N GLU A 8 16.80 21.36 -32.55
CA GLU A 8 16.88 22.14 -31.31
C GLU A 8 16.15 21.42 -30.21
N THR A 9 16.86 21.11 -29.12
CA THR A 9 16.31 20.35 -27.99
C THR A 9 16.38 21.16 -26.71
N HIS A 10 15.35 21.02 -25.89
CA HIS A 10 15.33 21.53 -24.53
C HIS A 10 14.72 20.48 -23.57
N ARG A 11 15.23 20.45 -22.35
CA ARG A 11 14.74 19.52 -21.34
C ARG A 11 13.41 20.01 -20.76
N VAL A 12 12.37 19.16 -20.83
CA VAL A 12 11.01 19.46 -20.31
C VAL A 12 10.67 18.65 -19.06
N LEU A 13 11.33 17.49 -18.84
CA LEU A 13 11.12 16.60 -17.70
C LEU A 13 12.45 16.25 -17.03
N LYS A 14 12.42 15.94 -15.73
CA LYS A 14 13.54 15.27 -15.06
C LYS A 14 13.75 13.88 -15.67
N GLU A 15 15.00 13.41 -15.71
CA GLU A 15 15.32 12.08 -16.24
C GLU A 15 14.63 10.97 -15.42
N SER A 16 14.65 11.09 -14.10
CA SER A 16 13.96 10.16 -13.19
C SER A 16 12.45 10.09 -13.46
N SER A 17 11.78 11.23 -13.68
CA SER A 17 10.35 11.24 -14.00
C SER A 17 10.05 10.59 -15.33
N ALA A 18 10.87 10.85 -16.36
CA ALA A 18 10.72 10.23 -17.67
C ALA A 18 10.95 8.73 -17.60
N TRP A 19 11.98 8.29 -16.86
CA TRP A 19 12.29 6.87 -16.70
C TRP A 19 11.22 6.13 -15.91
N LEU A 20 10.70 6.68 -14.80
CA LEU A 20 9.62 6.07 -14.01
C LEU A 20 8.36 5.90 -14.84
N LEU A 21 8.02 6.89 -15.67
CA LEU A 21 6.89 6.77 -16.59
C LEU A 21 7.13 5.68 -17.66
N THR A 22 8.35 5.61 -18.21
CA THR A 22 8.76 4.57 -19.17
C THR A 22 8.64 3.19 -18.53
N SER A 23 9.16 2.99 -17.31
CA SER A 23 9.07 1.73 -16.56
C SER A 23 7.61 1.31 -16.31
N GLY A 24 6.74 2.28 -15.96
CA GLY A 24 5.30 2.02 -15.87
C GLY A 24 4.69 1.58 -17.20
N MET A 25 5.10 2.19 -18.33
CA MET A 25 4.65 1.82 -19.67
C MET A 25 5.26 0.50 -20.15
N GLU A 26 6.47 0.10 -19.73
CA GLU A 26 7.00 -1.24 -19.94
C GLU A 26 6.13 -2.30 -19.23
N SER A 27 5.65 -2.01 -18.02
CA SER A 27 4.75 -2.90 -17.29
C SER A 27 3.43 -3.14 -18.03
N VAL A 28 2.91 -2.15 -18.76
CA VAL A 28 1.72 -2.31 -19.63
C VAL A 28 1.96 -3.35 -20.73
N VAL A 29 3.16 -3.37 -21.30
CA VAL A 29 3.54 -4.33 -22.35
C VAL A 29 3.96 -5.68 -21.77
N ASN A 30 4.60 -5.71 -20.60
CA ASN A 30 5.09 -6.95 -19.99
C ASN A 30 3.97 -7.78 -19.35
N SER A 31 2.99 -7.15 -18.70
CA SER A 31 1.93 -7.82 -17.93
C SER A 31 0.55 -7.14 -17.97
N GLY A 32 0.43 -6.01 -18.68
CA GLY A 32 -0.81 -5.23 -18.75
C GLY A 32 -1.62 -5.44 -20.05
N THR A 33 -2.29 -4.38 -20.50
CA THR A 33 -3.25 -4.40 -21.63
C THR A 33 -2.59 -4.54 -23.00
N ALA A 34 -1.25 -4.38 -23.10
CA ALA A 34 -0.53 -4.40 -24.38
C ALA A 34 0.46 -5.56 -24.52
N THR A 35 0.23 -6.70 -23.84
CA THR A 35 1.16 -7.86 -23.88
C THR A 35 1.42 -8.40 -25.30
N ARG A 36 0.49 -8.20 -26.23
CA ARG A 36 0.65 -8.59 -27.63
C ARG A 36 1.61 -7.68 -28.42
N ALA A 37 1.97 -6.50 -27.90
CA ALA A 37 2.96 -5.61 -28.50
C ALA A 37 4.41 -5.97 -28.15
N LYS A 38 4.65 -6.93 -27.24
CA LYS A 38 5.99 -7.32 -26.80
C LYS A 38 6.84 -7.83 -27.96
N LEU A 39 8.01 -7.21 -28.17
CA LEU A 39 9.01 -7.65 -29.15
C LEU A 39 9.90 -8.75 -28.55
N SER A 40 10.53 -9.53 -29.42
CA SER A 40 11.41 -10.63 -29.02
C SER A 40 12.81 -10.15 -28.60
N ASN A 41 13.28 -9.03 -29.15
CA ASN A 41 14.65 -8.56 -29.06
C ASN A 41 14.81 -7.11 -28.56
N GLN A 42 13.69 -6.46 -28.21
CA GLN A 42 13.73 -5.07 -27.73
C GLN A 42 12.79 -4.87 -26.54
N PRO A 43 13.14 -4.03 -25.55
CA PRO A 43 12.20 -3.55 -24.57
C PRO A 43 11.19 -2.62 -25.27
N VAL A 44 9.95 -2.70 -24.85
CA VAL A 44 8.85 -1.88 -25.38
C VAL A 44 8.13 -1.21 -24.22
N ALA A 45 8.00 0.09 -24.29
CA ALA A 45 7.12 0.87 -23.43
C ALA A 45 5.95 1.40 -24.27
N GLY A 46 4.75 1.44 -23.72
CA GLY A 46 3.59 1.94 -24.47
C GLY A 46 2.30 1.89 -23.68
N LYS A 47 1.26 2.49 -24.29
CA LYS A 47 -0.06 2.58 -23.69
C LYS A 47 -1.14 2.39 -24.74
N THR A 48 -2.15 1.58 -24.40
CA THR A 48 -3.38 1.44 -25.18
C THR A 48 -4.31 2.62 -24.91
N GLY A 49 -5.11 2.99 -25.89
CA GLY A 49 -6.19 3.95 -25.78
C GLY A 49 -7.47 3.39 -26.39
N THR A 50 -8.60 3.65 -25.77
CA THR A 50 -9.91 3.30 -26.26
C THR A 50 -10.84 4.45 -25.94
N THR A 51 -11.53 4.98 -26.95
CA THR A 51 -12.53 6.04 -26.77
C THR A 51 -13.82 5.48 -26.19
N GLN A 52 -14.71 6.38 -25.75
CA GLN A 52 -16.06 5.98 -25.35
C GLN A 52 -16.76 5.24 -26.48
N PHE A 53 -17.53 4.21 -26.13
CA PHE A 53 -18.24 3.35 -27.07
C PHE A 53 -17.34 2.53 -28.01
N ASP A 54 -16.03 2.44 -27.75
CA ASP A 54 -15.05 1.68 -28.53
C ASP A 54 -15.04 2.08 -30.03
N THR A 55 -15.24 3.37 -30.34
CA THR A 55 -15.22 3.87 -31.71
C THR A 55 -13.83 4.03 -32.29
N ASP A 56 -12.83 4.23 -31.40
CA ASP A 56 -11.42 4.35 -31.73
C ASP A 56 -10.56 3.51 -30.79
N ILE A 57 -9.63 2.79 -31.36
CA ILE A 57 -8.66 1.99 -30.61
C ILE A 57 -7.25 2.43 -31.00
N TRP A 58 -6.44 2.72 -29.99
CA TRP A 58 -5.07 3.20 -30.13
C TRP A 58 -4.06 2.32 -29.43
N PHE A 59 -2.88 2.27 -29.97
CA PHE A 59 -1.67 1.92 -29.22
C PHE A 59 -0.54 2.86 -29.63
N CYS A 60 0.06 3.54 -28.65
CA CYS A 60 1.26 4.34 -28.80
C CYS A 60 2.38 3.63 -28.04
N GLY A 61 3.42 3.20 -28.74
CA GLY A 61 4.53 2.46 -28.16
C GLY A 61 5.87 2.91 -28.73
N PHE A 62 6.92 2.67 -27.97
CA PHE A 62 8.28 3.00 -28.36
C PHE A 62 9.29 1.98 -27.82
N THR A 63 10.43 1.94 -28.47
CA THR A 63 11.63 1.23 -28.10
C THR A 63 12.72 2.25 -27.84
N PRO A 64 13.94 1.87 -27.43
CA PRO A 64 15.08 2.79 -27.41
C PRO A 64 15.43 3.42 -28.77
N TYR A 65 14.91 2.88 -29.87
CA TYR A 65 15.23 3.31 -31.24
C TYR A 65 14.11 4.10 -31.92
N TYR A 66 12.87 3.62 -31.80
CA TYR A 66 11.74 4.15 -32.59
C TYR A 66 10.47 4.30 -31.75
N THR A 67 9.69 5.28 -32.14
CA THR A 67 8.32 5.49 -31.64
C THR A 67 7.35 5.25 -32.78
N ALA A 68 6.28 4.51 -32.52
CA ALA A 68 5.21 4.29 -33.48
C ALA A 68 3.84 4.28 -32.80
N SER A 69 2.84 4.82 -33.49
CA SER A 69 1.45 4.78 -33.04
C SER A 69 0.59 4.09 -34.08
N ILE A 70 -0.37 3.32 -33.62
CA ILE A 70 -1.42 2.73 -34.48
C ILE A 70 -2.77 3.18 -34.00
N TRP A 71 -3.60 3.55 -34.94
CA TRP A 71 -5.01 3.86 -34.76
C TRP A 71 -5.85 2.92 -35.63
N VAL A 72 -6.93 2.47 -35.05
CA VAL A 72 -7.97 1.70 -35.76
C VAL A 72 -9.31 2.32 -35.42
N GLY A 73 -10.04 2.72 -36.42
CA GLY A 73 -11.33 3.40 -36.30
C GLY A 73 -12.04 3.51 -37.65
N TYR A 74 -13.17 4.13 -37.63
CA TYR A 74 -13.92 4.53 -38.79
C TYR A 74 -13.94 6.06 -38.86
N ASP A 75 -13.99 6.63 -40.08
CA ASP A 75 -14.15 8.08 -40.24
C ASP A 75 -15.49 8.59 -39.70
N ASP A 76 -16.44 7.69 -39.54
CA ASP A 76 -17.74 7.91 -38.90
C ASP A 76 -17.77 7.29 -37.52
N ASN A 77 -17.71 8.12 -36.48
CA ASN A 77 -17.76 7.71 -35.09
C ASN A 77 -19.08 7.06 -34.63
N SER A 78 -20.04 6.85 -35.54
CA SER A 78 -21.25 6.09 -35.26
C SER A 78 -21.03 4.57 -35.20
N LYS A 79 -19.86 4.12 -35.67
CA LYS A 79 -19.51 2.70 -35.73
C LYS A 79 -18.49 2.30 -34.67
N ARG A 80 -18.81 1.22 -33.97
CA ARG A 80 -17.92 0.58 -33.02
C ARG A 80 -16.85 -0.25 -33.74
N VAL A 81 -15.62 -0.24 -33.23
CA VAL A 81 -14.55 -1.11 -33.70
C VAL A 81 -14.65 -2.46 -32.93
N ASP A 82 -14.96 -3.52 -33.70
CA ASP A 82 -14.97 -4.88 -33.15
C ASP A 82 -13.56 -5.47 -33.12
N SER A 83 -13.23 -6.14 -32.03
CA SER A 83 -12.09 -7.05 -31.77
C SER A 83 -10.89 -7.00 -32.73
N VAL A 84 -10.22 -5.85 -32.87
CA VAL A 84 -9.01 -5.74 -33.70
C VAL A 84 -7.77 -5.95 -32.85
N ASN A 85 -6.84 -6.80 -33.32
CA ASN A 85 -5.54 -6.98 -32.70
C ASN A 85 -4.55 -5.88 -33.11
N HIS A 86 -4.85 -4.62 -32.78
CA HIS A 86 -4.04 -3.44 -33.13
C HIS A 86 -2.61 -3.52 -32.55
N THR A 87 -2.45 -4.02 -31.33
CA THR A 87 -1.13 -4.20 -30.71
C THR A 87 -0.29 -5.28 -31.39
N GLY A 88 -0.93 -6.33 -31.93
CA GLY A 88 -0.25 -7.35 -32.73
C GLY A 88 0.17 -6.84 -34.12
N ILE A 89 -0.63 -5.96 -34.74
CA ILE A 89 -0.25 -5.29 -36.01
C ILE A 89 0.96 -4.37 -35.75
N TRP A 90 0.92 -3.57 -34.69
CA TRP A 90 2.05 -2.74 -34.26
C TRP A 90 3.31 -3.58 -34.06
N LYS A 91 3.18 -4.71 -33.34
CA LYS A 91 4.29 -5.66 -33.14
C LYS A 91 4.88 -6.17 -34.44
N ALA A 92 4.06 -6.58 -35.39
CA ALA A 92 4.54 -7.14 -36.67
C ALA A 92 5.42 -6.14 -37.42
N ILE A 93 5.00 -4.88 -37.50
CA ILE A 93 5.76 -3.79 -38.12
C ILE A 93 7.05 -3.52 -37.34
N MET A 94 6.94 -3.34 -36.03
CA MET A 94 8.11 -2.99 -35.22
C MET A 94 9.12 -4.12 -35.11
N GLN A 95 8.69 -5.37 -35.12
CA GLN A 95 9.61 -6.52 -35.11
C GLN A 95 10.49 -6.55 -36.35
N GLU A 96 9.94 -6.27 -37.51
CA GLU A 96 10.67 -6.26 -38.78
C GLU A 96 11.68 -5.11 -38.85
N ILE A 97 11.30 -3.89 -38.49
CA ILE A 97 12.25 -2.75 -38.51
C ILE A 97 13.34 -2.84 -37.42
N HIS A 98 13.19 -3.71 -36.43
CA HIS A 98 14.21 -3.97 -35.40
C HIS A 98 15.02 -5.23 -35.64
N GLU A 99 14.79 -5.97 -36.75
CA GLU A 99 15.41 -7.28 -36.99
C GLU A 99 16.95 -7.25 -36.88
N ASN A 100 17.55 -6.20 -37.44
CA ASN A 100 19.01 -6.06 -37.50
C ASN A 100 19.59 -5.06 -36.49
N LEU A 101 18.77 -4.60 -35.52
CA LEU A 101 19.25 -3.70 -34.47
C LEU A 101 19.70 -4.48 -33.23
N PRO A 102 20.80 -4.07 -32.60
CA PRO A 102 21.20 -4.65 -31.32
C PRO A 102 20.12 -4.40 -30.28
N THR A 103 20.05 -5.27 -29.26
CA THR A 103 19.13 -5.07 -28.15
C THR A 103 19.49 -3.79 -27.40
N GLY A 104 18.56 -2.85 -27.35
CA GLY A 104 18.69 -1.60 -26.59
C GLY A 104 18.18 -1.74 -25.16
N SER A 105 18.32 -0.67 -24.38
CA SER A 105 17.76 -0.56 -23.04
C SER A 105 17.28 0.86 -22.76
N PHE A 106 16.29 1.01 -21.89
CA PHE A 106 15.94 2.29 -21.29
C PHE A 106 16.87 2.53 -20.10
N THR A 107 17.86 3.39 -20.28
CA THR A 107 18.90 3.63 -19.25
C THR A 107 18.28 4.21 -18.00
N GLN A 108 18.47 3.51 -16.87
CA GLN A 108 18.02 3.98 -15.56
C GLN A 108 18.94 5.12 -15.08
N PRO A 109 18.37 6.29 -14.68
CA PRO A 109 19.15 7.35 -14.06
C PRO A 109 19.68 6.96 -12.67
N ASP A 110 20.79 7.60 -12.26
CA ASP A 110 21.45 7.30 -10.98
C ASP A 110 20.60 7.72 -9.76
N ASP A 111 19.65 8.64 -9.95
CA ASP A 111 18.73 9.10 -8.90
C ASP A 111 17.47 8.23 -8.74
N ILE A 112 17.43 7.06 -9.35
CA ILE A 112 16.36 6.07 -9.15
C ILE A 112 16.81 5.03 -8.13
N VAL A 113 16.01 4.87 -7.10
CA VAL A 113 16.21 3.90 -6.00
C VAL A 113 15.09 2.86 -5.96
N GLN A 114 15.40 1.69 -5.44
CA GLN A 114 14.42 0.65 -5.15
C GLN A 114 14.10 0.65 -3.67
N VAL A 115 12.81 0.70 -3.32
CA VAL A 115 12.33 0.73 -1.95
C VAL A 115 11.26 -0.33 -1.75
N ALA A 116 11.39 -1.09 -0.67
CA ALA A 116 10.33 -1.99 -0.24
C ALA A 116 9.15 -1.18 0.30
N VAL A 117 7.95 -1.44 -0.21
CA VAL A 117 6.72 -0.74 0.19
C VAL A 117 5.58 -1.72 0.40
N CYS A 118 4.61 -1.31 1.16
CA CYS A 118 3.34 -2.00 1.27
C CYS A 118 2.47 -1.68 0.04
N SER A 119 2.09 -2.68 -0.74
CA SER A 119 1.26 -2.52 -1.96
C SER A 119 -0.14 -1.95 -1.69
N LYS A 120 -0.59 -1.92 -0.42
CA LYS A 120 -1.90 -1.36 -0.04
C LYS A 120 -1.85 0.10 0.34
N SER A 121 -0.74 0.56 0.92
CA SER A 121 -0.60 1.96 1.36
C SER A 121 0.40 2.76 0.52
N GLY A 122 1.30 2.11 -0.24
CA GLY A 122 2.44 2.76 -0.89
C GLY A 122 3.52 3.26 0.08
N LYS A 123 3.36 3.03 1.39
CA LYS A 123 4.27 3.46 2.45
C LYS A 123 5.27 2.34 2.81
N LEU A 124 6.27 2.66 3.63
CA LEU A 124 7.24 1.67 4.13
C LEU A 124 6.51 0.54 4.87
N PRO A 125 6.88 -0.72 4.66
CA PRO A 125 6.17 -1.84 5.27
C PRO A 125 6.43 -1.91 6.78
N VAL A 126 5.47 -2.47 7.51
CA VAL A 126 5.59 -2.80 8.93
C VAL A 126 5.67 -4.32 9.05
N GLU A 127 6.78 -4.82 9.61
CA GLU A 127 7.00 -6.24 9.86
C GLU A 127 5.94 -6.81 10.82
N GLY A 128 5.48 -8.01 10.53
CA GLY A 128 4.40 -8.66 11.28
C GLY A 128 3.00 -8.11 10.99
N LEU A 129 2.89 -7.14 10.05
CA LEU A 129 1.62 -6.62 9.56
C LEU A 129 1.50 -6.78 8.05
N CYS A 130 2.38 -6.13 7.27
CA CYS A 130 2.28 -6.13 5.81
C CYS A 130 2.68 -7.46 5.18
N ASP A 131 3.61 -8.19 5.79
CA ASP A 131 4.03 -9.54 5.42
C ASP A 131 3.04 -10.61 5.87
N ALA A 132 2.21 -10.30 6.86
CA ALA A 132 1.22 -11.19 7.46
C ALA A 132 -0.24 -10.87 7.06
N ASP A 133 -0.46 -10.17 5.94
CA ASP A 133 -1.80 -9.98 5.37
C ASP A 133 -2.43 -11.37 5.08
N PRO A 134 -3.70 -11.60 5.45
CA PRO A 134 -4.35 -12.92 5.29
C PRO A 134 -4.38 -13.45 3.85
N ARG A 135 -4.17 -12.59 2.86
CA ARG A 135 -4.11 -12.95 1.43
C ARG A 135 -2.69 -13.21 0.92
N GLY A 136 -1.70 -13.10 1.79
CA GLY A 136 -0.28 -13.21 1.48
C GLY A 136 0.45 -11.87 1.66
N SER A 137 1.78 -11.90 1.66
CA SER A 137 2.60 -10.71 1.85
C SER A 137 2.22 -9.59 0.87
N CYS A 138 2.00 -8.41 1.42
CA CYS A 138 1.74 -7.18 0.67
C CYS A 138 3.02 -6.34 0.49
N ILE A 139 4.19 -6.89 0.79
CA ILE A 139 5.48 -6.20 0.60
C ILE A 139 5.93 -6.42 -0.83
N ILE A 140 6.14 -5.32 -1.55
CA ILE A 140 6.67 -5.29 -2.91
C ILE A 140 7.85 -4.33 -2.96
N THR A 141 8.69 -4.48 -3.98
CA THR A 141 9.78 -3.53 -4.26
C THR A 141 9.38 -2.68 -5.45
N GLU A 142 9.44 -1.36 -5.30
CA GLU A 142 9.09 -0.39 -6.31
C GLU A 142 10.21 0.62 -6.55
N TYR A 143 10.20 1.27 -7.71
CA TYR A 143 11.15 2.32 -8.07
C TYR A 143 10.63 3.70 -7.66
N PHE A 144 11.54 4.53 -7.13
CA PHE A 144 11.27 5.90 -6.75
C PHE A 144 12.41 6.81 -7.19
N ALA A 145 12.10 8.09 -7.43
CA ALA A 145 13.14 9.10 -7.42
C ALA A 145 13.67 9.27 -5.99
N ALA A 146 14.97 9.35 -5.81
CA ALA A 146 15.61 9.39 -4.50
C ALA A 146 15.11 10.56 -3.63
N ASP A 147 14.71 11.67 -4.27
CA ASP A 147 14.13 12.84 -3.59
C ASP A 147 12.63 12.71 -3.29
N ASN A 148 11.98 11.62 -3.71
CA ASN A 148 10.53 11.40 -3.55
C ASN A 148 10.18 9.96 -3.16
N GLN A 149 11.01 9.33 -2.34
CA GLN A 149 10.72 8.01 -1.78
C GLN A 149 9.81 8.12 -0.55
N PRO A 150 9.03 7.07 -0.21
CA PRO A 150 8.18 7.08 0.97
C PRO A 150 9.02 7.11 2.25
N THR A 151 8.61 7.93 3.21
CA THR A 151 9.25 8.07 4.53
C THR A 151 8.33 7.63 5.67
N GLU A 152 7.03 7.53 5.42
CA GLU A 152 6.05 7.09 6.40
C GLU A 152 5.87 5.58 6.36
N THR A 153 5.62 4.98 7.52
CA THR A 153 5.29 3.56 7.64
C THR A 153 3.82 3.30 7.34
N CYS A 154 3.52 2.06 6.94
CA CYS A 154 2.16 1.62 6.63
C CYS A 154 1.23 1.83 7.83
N ASP A 155 0.16 2.55 7.61
CA ASP A 155 -0.94 2.82 8.55
C ASP A 155 -2.26 2.12 8.15
N THR A 156 -2.19 1.36 7.07
CA THR A 156 -3.34 0.66 6.48
C THR A 156 -3.53 -0.72 7.08
N HIS A 157 -2.45 -1.46 7.38
CA HIS A 157 -2.54 -2.73 8.08
C HIS A 157 -2.63 -2.50 9.59
N VAL A 158 -3.57 -3.20 10.24
CA VAL A 158 -3.76 -3.12 11.70
C VAL A 158 -3.92 -4.51 12.29
N LYS A 159 -3.29 -4.71 13.46
CA LYS A 159 -3.44 -5.92 14.26
C LYS A 159 -4.55 -5.70 15.29
N VAL A 160 -5.57 -6.53 15.27
CA VAL A 160 -6.75 -6.36 16.11
C VAL A 160 -7.05 -7.65 16.87
N ASN A 161 -7.25 -7.54 18.18
CA ASN A 161 -7.72 -8.62 19.01
C ASN A 161 -9.24 -8.64 18.99
N ILE A 162 -9.82 -9.75 18.54
CA ILE A 162 -11.27 -9.97 18.43
C ILE A 162 -11.69 -10.94 19.52
N CYS A 163 -12.70 -10.57 20.29
CA CYS A 163 -13.38 -11.48 21.20
C CYS A 163 -14.21 -12.48 20.40
N ASN A 164 -13.91 -13.77 20.47
CA ASN A 164 -14.59 -14.80 19.68
C ASN A 164 -16.04 -15.00 20.10
N ASP A 165 -16.39 -14.62 21.34
CA ASP A 165 -17.75 -14.80 21.86
C ASP A 165 -18.70 -13.69 21.37
N SER A 166 -18.19 -12.47 21.15
CA SER A 166 -18.98 -11.32 20.69
C SER A 166 -18.73 -10.92 19.23
N GLY A 167 -17.61 -11.31 18.64
CA GLY A 167 -17.17 -10.86 17.32
C GLY A 167 -16.71 -9.38 17.28
N LEU A 168 -16.59 -8.72 18.45
CA LEU A 168 -16.19 -7.33 18.58
C LEU A 168 -14.71 -7.24 19.02
N VAL A 169 -14.15 -6.02 18.98
CA VAL A 169 -12.80 -5.77 19.48
C VAL A 169 -12.73 -6.16 20.96
N ALA A 170 -11.74 -6.99 21.29
CA ALA A 170 -11.60 -7.52 22.65
C ALA A 170 -11.26 -6.39 23.64
N ASN A 171 -11.81 -6.50 24.85
CA ASN A 171 -11.45 -5.69 26.02
C ASN A 171 -10.68 -6.55 27.03
N ALA A 172 -10.25 -5.94 28.15
CA ALA A 172 -9.44 -6.62 29.18
C ALA A 172 -10.17 -7.79 29.88
N GLY A 173 -11.50 -7.88 29.79
CA GLY A 173 -12.29 -8.96 30.37
C GLY A 173 -12.45 -10.18 29.44
N CYS A 174 -12.03 -10.08 28.18
CA CYS A 174 -12.15 -11.18 27.22
C CYS A 174 -11.07 -12.22 27.44
N THR A 175 -11.45 -13.48 27.61
CA THR A 175 -10.53 -14.60 27.78
C THR A 175 -10.38 -15.45 26.52
N ASN A 176 -11.38 -15.42 25.63
CA ASN A 176 -11.39 -16.10 24.34
C ASN A 176 -11.16 -15.10 23.21
N VAL A 177 -9.89 -14.92 22.80
CA VAL A 177 -9.47 -13.85 21.90
C VAL A 177 -8.69 -14.42 20.73
N SER A 178 -9.01 -13.99 19.53
CA SER A 178 -8.21 -14.20 18.32
C SER A 178 -7.53 -12.91 17.90
N THR A 179 -6.26 -13.01 17.52
CA THR A 179 -5.52 -11.88 16.95
C THR A 179 -5.50 -11.99 15.44
N ASN A 180 -6.05 -10.98 14.77
CA ASN A 180 -6.15 -10.96 13.31
C ASN A 180 -5.51 -9.69 12.75
N ILE A 181 -5.03 -9.79 11.51
CA ILE A 181 -4.55 -8.63 10.75
C ILE A 181 -5.64 -8.26 9.76
N TYR A 182 -5.94 -6.98 9.74
CA TYR A 182 -6.93 -6.39 8.85
C TYR A 182 -6.32 -5.23 8.06
N VAL A 183 -6.95 -4.92 6.94
CA VAL A 183 -6.71 -3.68 6.21
C VAL A 183 -7.80 -2.68 6.56
N LYS A 184 -7.41 -1.52 7.04
CA LYS A 184 -8.34 -0.42 7.34
C LYS A 184 -8.99 0.05 6.05
N LYS A 185 -10.32 0.05 6.03
CA LYS A 185 -11.12 0.75 5.02
C LYS A 185 -11.37 2.16 5.51
N SER A 186 -10.70 3.13 4.89
CA SER A 186 -11.05 4.53 5.09
C SER A 186 -12.17 4.92 4.14
N SER A 187 -13.12 5.69 4.62
CA SER A 187 -14.17 6.32 3.79
C SER A 187 -13.60 7.29 2.73
N THR A 188 -12.32 7.61 2.82
CA THR A 188 -11.60 8.50 1.88
C THR A 188 -10.96 7.76 0.70
N ASN A 189 -10.96 6.42 0.71
CA ASN A 189 -10.38 5.60 -0.37
C ASN A 189 -11.38 5.39 -1.52
N THR A 190 -12.15 6.41 -1.85
CA THR A 190 -13.07 6.39 -3.00
C THR A 190 -12.71 7.52 -3.95
N LEU A 191 -12.36 7.19 -5.18
CA LEU A 191 -12.21 8.14 -6.27
C LEU A 191 -13.41 7.97 -7.22
N GLY A 192 -14.22 9.02 -7.39
CA GLY A 192 -15.39 8.96 -8.26
C GLY A 192 -16.47 7.96 -7.84
N GLY A 193 -16.54 7.59 -6.56
CA GLY A 193 -17.48 6.61 -6.03
C GLY A 193 -16.99 5.15 -6.08
N GLU A 194 -15.82 4.89 -6.65
CA GLU A 194 -15.20 3.58 -6.69
C GLU A 194 -14.25 3.36 -5.49
N ASP A 195 -14.27 2.16 -4.92
CA ASP A 195 -13.36 1.77 -3.84
C ASP A 195 -11.96 1.55 -4.39
N THR A 196 -11.06 2.52 -4.14
CA THR A 196 -9.65 2.46 -4.59
C THR A 196 -8.75 1.68 -3.64
N SER A 197 -9.29 1.07 -2.56
CA SER A 197 -8.50 0.29 -1.59
C SER A 197 -7.88 -0.99 -2.18
N GLY A 198 -8.22 -1.34 -3.43
CA GLY A 198 -7.81 -2.59 -4.06
C GLY A 198 -8.44 -3.85 -3.43
N TYR A 199 -9.49 -3.67 -2.60
CA TYR A 199 -10.26 -4.76 -2.02
C TYR A 199 -11.51 -5.02 -2.85
N THR A 200 -11.63 -6.27 -3.29
CA THR A 200 -12.86 -6.78 -3.91
C THR A 200 -13.89 -7.12 -2.83
N THR A 201 -15.14 -7.38 -3.21
CA THR A 201 -16.17 -7.90 -2.30
C THR A 201 -15.76 -9.20 -1.62
N ALA A 202 -14.95 -10.05 -2.28
CA ALA A 202 -14.39 -11.28 -1.72
C ALA A 202 -13.40 -11.00 -0.57
N ASP A 203 -12.76 -9.85 -0.57
CA ASP A 203 -11.78 -9.44 0.44
C ASP A 203 -12.42 -8.68 1.63
N ALA A 204 -13.72 -8.45 1.62
CA ALA A 204 -14.43 -7.69 2.65
C ALA A 204 -14.24 -8.28 4.06
N GLN A 205 -14.03 -9.58 4.18
CA GLN A 205 -13.75 -10.28 5.45
C GLN A 205 -12.40 -9.88 6.07
N TYR A 206 -11.45 -9.40 5.26
CA TYR A 206 -10.11 -8.96 5.69
C TYR A 206 -10.03 -7.44 5.90
N ALA A 207 -11.12 -6.73 5.64
CA ALA A 207 -11.20 -5.29 5.84
C ALA A 207 -11.87 -4.97 7.17
N ILE A 208 -11.39 -3.91 7.82
CA ILE A 208 -11.99 -3.39 9.05
C ILE A 208 -12.23 -1.89 8.91
N THR A 209 -13.43 -1.44 9.30
CA THR A 209 -13.79 -0.03 9.31
C THR A 209 -13.46 0.61 10.66
N ASP A 210 -13.29 1.93 10.69
CA ASP A 210 -13.08 2.67 11.94
C ASP A 210 -14.25 2.50 12.90
N GLU A 211 -15.47 2.35 12.38
CA GLU A 211 -16.65 2.03 13.19
C GLU A 211 -16.49 0.68 13.91
N LYS A 212 -16.06 -0.38 13.20
CA LYS A 212 -15.79 -1.69 13.82
C LYS A 212 -14.66 -1.63 14.82
N LEU A 213 -13.60 -0.88 14.54
CA LEU A 213 -12.46 -0.71 15.44
C LEU A 213 -12.85 -0.03 16.75
N SER A 214 -13.83 0.86 16.74
CA SER A 214 -14.32 1.56 17.94
C SER A 214 -15.28 0.74 18.80
N ARG A 215 -15.79 -0.39 18.29
CA ARG A 215 -16.79 -1.23 18.99
C ARG A 215 -16.11 -2.29 19.84
N LEU A 216 -15.97 -1.99 21.14
CA LEU A 216 -15.43 -2.94 22.12
C LEU A 216 -16.45 -4.01 22.50
N CYS A 217 -15.96 -5.18 22.92
CA CYS A 217 -16.78 -6.25 23.47
C CYS A 217 -17.59 -5.76 24.66
N THR A 218 -18.90 -6.02 24.63
CA THR A 218 -19.85 -5.68 25.69
C THR A 218 -20.29 -6.88 26.52
N LEU A 219 -19.88 -8.11 26.13
CA LEU A 219 -20.24 -9.33 26.84
C LEU A 219 -19.39 -9.56 28.09
N HIS A 220 -18.14 -9.05 28.08
CA HIS A 220 -17.20 -9.24 29.17
C HIS A 220 -16.93 -7.93 29.88
N SER A 221 -16.99 -7.99 31.22
CA SER A 221 -16.73 -6.83 32.06
C SER A 221 -15.24 -6.54 32.14
N THR A 222 -14.87 -5.25 32.06
CA THR A 222 -13.50 -4.79 32.34
C THR A 222 -13.21 -4.62 33.82
N ALA A 223 -14.21 -4.84 34.72
CA ALA A 223 -14.00 -4.81 36.16
C ALA A 223 -13.10 -5.98 36.56
N ALA A 224 -12.03 -5.71 37.31
CA ALA A 224 -11.22 -6.74 37.94
C ALA A 224 -12.14 -7.67 38.75
N PRO A 225 -11.88 -8.99 38.78
CA PRO A 225 -12.67 -9.90 39.58
C PRO A 225 -12.60 -9.43 41.07
N VAL A 226 -13.73 -9.01 41.58
CA VAL A 226 -13.89 -8.79 43.01
C VAL A 226 -13.72 -10.16 43.67
N THR A 227 -12.61 -10.39 44.29
CA THR A 227 -12.45 -11.52 45.22
C THR A 227 -13.59 -11.44 46.21
N PRO A 228 -14.40 -12.49 46.38
CA PRO A 228 -15.45 -12.45 47.39
C PRO A 228 -14.77 -12.32 48.77
N SER A 229 -14.98 -11.18 49.44
CA SER A 229 -14.62 -11.00 50.85
C SER A 229 -15.45 -11.99 51.62
N THR A 230 -14.83 -13.03 52.12
CA THR A 230 -15.41 -13.92 53.13
C THR A 230 -15.59 -13.11 54.43
N THR A 231 -16.80 -12.65 54.64
CA THR A 231 -17.22 -12.09 55.91
C THR A 231 -17.30 -13.23 56.91
N THR A 232 -16.23 -13.46 57.66
CA THR A 232 -16.31 -14.25 58.91
C THR A 232 -16.89 -13.37 59.97
N ASN A 233 -18.17 -13.60 60.27
CA ASN A 233 -18.79 -13.13 61.52
C ASN A 233 -18.10 -13.83 62.67
N ASN A 234 -17.27 -13.10 63.41
CA ASN A 234 -16.91 -13.47 64.76
C ASN A 234 -17.36 -12.37 65.72
N ASN A 235 -18.51 -12.69 66.32
CA ASN A 235 -19.01 -12.05 67.50
C ASN A 235 -18.25 -12.59 68.69
N SER A 236 -17.48 -11.77 69.44
CA SER A 236 -17.18 -12.01 70.84
C SER A 236 -16.59 -10.75 71.47
N ASN A 237 -17.26 -10.43 72.51
CA ASN A 237 -17.10 -9.35 73.47
C ASN A 237 -15.73 -9.20 74.08
N ASN A 238 -15.54 -8.04 74.61
CA ASN A 238 -14.93 -7.57 75.84
C ASN A 238 -13.53 -6.97 75.86
N ASN A 239 -13.53 -5.72 76.01
CA ASN A 239 -13.14 -4.98 77.24
C ASN A 239 -11.68 -4.58 77.39
N SER A 240 -11.53 -3.32 77.61
CA SER A 240 -10.60 -2.63 78.51
C SER A 240 -9.16 -2.33 78.10
N ASN A 241 -9.01 -1.04 77.99
CA ASN A 241 -7.95 -0.23 78.59
C ASN A 241 -6.53 -0.14 78.07
N ASN A 242 -6.29 1.07 77.70
CA ASN A 242 -5.26 1.94 78.33
C ASN A 242 -3.93 2.14 77.53
N SER A 243 -3.76 3.38 77.26
CA SER A 243 -2.57 4.24 77.48
C SER A 243 -1.37 4.20 76.55
N GLN A 244 -1.21 5.37 76.00
CA GLN A 244 0.04 6.17 75.90
C GLN A 244 1.13 5.79 74.87
N SER A 245 1.29 6.69 73.98
CA SER A 245 2.33 7.75 73.97
C SER A 245 3.71 7.29 73.49
N THR A 246 4.22 7.80 72.51
CA THR A 246 5.25 8.82 72.29
C THR A 246 5.96 8.67 70.96
N THR A 247 5.88 9.68 70.19
CA THR A 247 6.93 10.62 69.74
C THR A 247 8.16 10.09 69.02
N ALA A 248 8.24 10.61 67.81
CA ALA A 248 9.32 11.44 67.31
C ALA A 248 10.46 10.89 66.43
N LYS A 249 10.63 11.67 65.41
CA LYS A 249 11.84 12.20 64.73
C LYS A 249 12.42 11.41 63.59
N GLN A 250 12.25 11.97 62.38
CA GLN A 250 13.16 12.85 61.66
C GLN A 250 14.62 12.37 61.58
N ASN A 251 15.10 12.15 60.36
CA ASN A 251 16.19 12.95 59.75
C ASN A 251 16.44 12.57 58.28
N THR A 252 16.25 13.47 57.42
CA THR A 252 17.09 14.19 56.45
C THR A 252 18.55 13.79 56.33
N THR A 253 19.00 13.66 55.11
CA THR A 253 20.12 14.34 54.39
C THR A 253 20.39 13.59 53.11
N ALA A 254 20.26 14.13 51.91
CA ALA A 254 20.97 15.22 51.23
C ALA A 254 22.39 14.87 50.76
N SER A 255 22.58 15.22 49.50
CA SER A 255 23.85 15.58 48.84
C SER A 255 24.66 14.46 48.19
N THR A 256 25.23 14.56 47.07
CA THR A 256 25.54 15.57 46.02
C THR A 256 26.54 14.92 45.05
N THR A 257 26.42 15.34 43.79
CA THR A 257 27.52 15.65 42.84
C THR A 257 28.45 14.57 42.29
N GLY A 258 28.66 14.69 41.01
CA GLY A 258 29.94 14.53 40.32
C GLY A 258 29.82 13.93 38.94
N SER A 259 29.65 14.66 37.97
CA SER A 259 30.39 15.16 36.81
C SER A 259 31.59 14.35 36.33
N SER A 260 31.69 14.37 35.00
CA SER A 260 32.87 14.24 34.12
C SER A 260 33.18 12.83 33.58
N ASN A 261 33.00 12.55 32.34
CA ASN A 261 33.77 12.91 31.13
C ASN A 261 32.94 12.59 29.88
#